data_f7ea9eef85acd63b9624e83fafad9835
#
_entry.id   f7ea9eef85acd63b9624e83fafad9835
#
_cell.length_a   1.000
_cell.length_b   1.000
_cell.length_c   1.000
_cell.angle_alpha   90.00
_cell.angle_beta   90.00
_cell.angle_gamma   90.00
#
_symmetry.space_group_name_H-M   'P 1'
#
loop_
_entity.id
_entity.type
_entity.pdbx_description
1 polymer ?
#
loop_
_entity_poly.entity_id
_entity_poly.type
_entity_poly.pdbx_seq_one_letter_code
_entity_poly.pdbx_strand_id
1 'polypeptide(L)'
;MKYPKEYLEEIKARLKVSTVVSKTVNLKKRGKEFVGLSPFKNEKTPSFTVNDEKGFYHCFSSSEHGNIFDFLMKTQNLKFGESVKTLANLAGMRPYTFSKKDEEREKNWQHYVSIYSKYIEFYHDALLKNSNSELAKNYLKNRNVTIEEVKKFNIGYVEKNPNFYEKIKDKFDEKFLKECGLFYFDEKKKQYVERFRARVIFPINSISDQPIAIGGRTIQNDNYQAKYINSPETQFFKKGNNLYNINRARKLSNSIDQVFLVEGYMDVVGLSKNGVENAVANLGTALTERQILMLGQFFNEVIICFDGDESGYKAAVRAAENSIKELQPEKHISFLFLPEGEDPDSYVNKNGKDTFLSFSKQNKISIYQFIFSHYYKLSTGSPPSLAILEKKLRSIANSIKDEFIKKYILEFFLEKISSFTPNINIRKKFIPKKISSLRSTQRIFNETKSLNKIELKEYSLLFLIINNLQFFKERLDNLKELHLFSHENKEAMSKIINHLEENDDPHIVEIPIDNKILYKVNKYASIKHIFKNINNDKFKLMEIYDEITKDLSSIGIDLKIEELESQFSQDLNENTFNQIKELKKLQNIN
;
A
#
# COMPACT_ATOMS: atom_id res chain seq x y z
N MET A 1 -3.65 -35.84 14.30
CA MET A 1 -3.57 -34.47 14.86
C MET A 1 -4.48 -33.57 14.03
N LYS A 2 -5.35 -32.82 14.67
CA LYS A 2 -6.36 -31.97 14.02
C LYS A 2 -6.03 -30.50 14.32
N TYR A 3 -6.06 -29.64 13.30
CA TYR A 3 -5.87 -28.21 13.52
C TYR A 3 -6.99 -27.64 14.39
N PRO A 4 -6.69 -26.72 15.33
CA PRO A 4 -7.72 -26.03 16.11
C PRO A 4 -8.68 -25.27 15.19
N LYS A 5 -9.97 -25.33 15.53
CA LYS A 5 -11.02 -24.64 14.75
C LYS A 5 -10.78 -23.13 14.70
N GLU A 6 -10.36 -22.54 15.82
CA GLU A 6 -9.95 -21.13 15.93
C GLU A 6 -8.91 -20.75 14.85
N TYR A 7 -7.85 -21.54 14.71
CA TYR A 7 -6.78 -21.26 13.76
C TYR A 7 -7.26 -21.32 12.30
N LEU A 8 -8.10 -22.31 11.97
CA LEU A 8 -8.68 -22.43 10.64
C LEU A 8 -9.65 -21.28 10.32
N GLU A 9 -10.48 -20.89 11.28
CA GLU A 9 -11.39 -19.77 11.14
C GLU A 9 -10.64 -18.44 11.03
N GLU A 10 -9.54 -18.26 11.72
CA GLU A 10 -8.70 -17.09 11.60
C GLU A 10 -8.08 -16.99 10.19
N ILE A 11 -7.60 -18.10 9.62
CA ILE A 11 -7.11 -18.12 8.24
C ILE A 11 -8.22 -17.71 7.26
N LYS A 12 -9.42 -18.29 7.37
CA LYS A 12 -10.57 -17.92 6.53
C LYS A 12 -10.96 -16.46 6.70
N ALA A 13 -10.87 -15.94 7.92
CA ALA A 13 -11.22 -14.56 8.21
C ALA A 13 -10.21 -13.55 7.64
N ARG A 14 -8.94 -13.93 7.53
CA ARG A 14 -7.87 -13.09 7.00
C ARG A 14 -7.77 -13.11 5.48
N LEU A 15 -8.24 -14.18 4.81
CA LEU A 15 -8.09 -14.35 3.37
C LEU A 15 -9.43 -14.27 2.65
N LYS A 16 -9.52 -13.40 1.65
CA LYS A 16 -10.62 -13.42 0.69
C LYS A 16 -10.47 -14.63 -0.23
N VAL A 17 -11.57 -15.28 -0.57
CA VAL A 17 -11.54 -16.41 -1.52
C VAL A 17 -11.03 -15.93 -2.88
N SER A 18 -11.47 -14.76 -3.32
CA SER A 18 -11.00 -14.14 -4.58
C SER A 18 -9.49 -13.93 -4.61
N THR A 19 -8.87 -13.51 -3.49
CA THR A 19 -7.42 -13.30 -3.40
C THR A 19 -6.64 -14.62 -3.52
N VAL A 20 -7.15 -15.69 -2.94
CA VAL A 20 -6.52 -17.02 -3.04
C VAL A 20 -6.67 -17.58 -4.45
N VAL A 21 -7.88 -17.49 -5.00
CA VAL A 21 -8.25 -18.05 -6.31
C VAL A 21 -7.59 -17.29 -7.47
N SER A 22 -7.46 -15.97 -7.38
CA SER A 22 -6.86 -15.13 -8.44
C SER A 22 -5.40 -15.47 -8.74
N LYS A 23 -4.71 -16.16 -7.85
CA LYS A 23 -3.36 -16.69 -8.11
C LYS A 23 -3.32 -17.80 -9.19
N THR A 24 -4.47 -18.42 -9.45
CA THR A 24 -4.58 -19.55 -10.38
C THR A 24 -5.59 -19.27 -11.49
N VAL A 25 -6.64 -18.50 -11.20
CA VAL A 25 -7.77 -18.22 -12.10
C VAL A 25 -7.87 -16.72 -12.36
N ASN A 26 -7.94 -16.32 -13.62
CA ASN A 26 -8.18 -14.92 -13.97
C ASN A 26 -9.65 -14.56 -13.68
N LEU A 27 -9.88 -13.82 -12.60
CA LEU A 27 -11.20 -13.45 -12.12
C LEU A 27 -11.61 -12.06 -12.62
N LYS A 28 -12.86 -11.94 -13.08
CA LYS A 28 -13.51 -10.66 -13.40
C LYS A 28 -14.65 -10.40 -12.42
N LYS A 29 -14.72 -9.19 -11.85
CA LYS A 29 -15.79 -8.82 -10.92
C LYS A 29 -17.12 -8.67 -11.67
N ARG A 30 -18.18 -9.30 -11.13
CA ARG A 30 -19.54 -9.21 -11.65
C ARG A 30 -20.52 -9.01 -10.49
N GLY A 31 -20.87 -7.75 -10.22
CA GLY A 31 -21.67 -7.39 -9.05
C GLY A 31 -20.95 -7.70 -7.73
N LYS A 32 -21.56 -8.54 -6.90
CA LYS A 32 -21.00 -8.98 -5.61
C LYS A 32 -20.07 -10.20 -5.72
N GLU A 33 -19.97 -10.81 -6.89
CA GLU A 33 -19.22 -12.04 -7.13
C GLU A 33 -18.09 -11.80 -8.14
N PHE A 34 -17.17 -12.74 -8.18
CA PHE A 34 -16.14 -12.81 -9.21
C PHE A 34 -16.38 -14.03 -10.07
N VAL A 35 -16.11 -13.91 -11.38
CA VAL A 35 -16.35 -14.96 -12.37
C VAL A 35 -15.08 -15.19 -13.18
N GLY A 36 -14.76 -16.46 -13.46
CA GLY A 36 -13.62 -16.87 -14.26
C GLY A 36 -13.86 -18.18 -15.00
N LEU A 37 -12.88 -18.62 -15.77
CA LEU A 37 -12.88 -19.97 -16.37
C LEU A 37 -12.59 -21.01 -15.28
N SER A 38 -13.19 -22.19 -15.43
CA SER A 38 -12.99 -23.29 -14.49
C SER A 38 -11.53 -23.74 -14.44
N PRO A 39 -10.91 -23.84 -13.26
CA PRO A 39 -9.60 -24.49 -13.11
C PRO A 39 -9.70 -26.03 -13.10
N PHE A 40 -10.91 -26.59 -13.09
CA PHE A 40 -11.16 -28.03 -12.98
C PHE A 40 -11.56 -28.67 -14.31
N LYS A 41 -12.00 -27.86 -15.29
CA LYS A 41 -12.45 -28.34 -16.60
C LYS A 41 -12.09 -27.32 -17.67
N ASN A 42 -11.63 -27.78 -18.81
CA ASN A 42 -11.33 -26.91 -19.93
C ASN A 42 -12.63 -26.39 -20.55
N GLU A 43 -12.83 -25.07 -20.59
CA GLU A 43 -14.06 -24.41 -21.06
C GLU A 43 -13.74 -23.06 -21.72
N LYS A 44 -14.65 -22.61 -22.59
CA LYS A 44 -14.55 -21.30 -23.27
C LYS A 44 -15.41 -20.22 -22.60
N THR A 45 -16.44 -20.62 -21.88
CA THR A 45 -17.40 -19.73 -21.22
C THR A 45 -17.17 -19.77 -19.71
N PRO A 46 -17.02 -18.62 -19.02
CA PRO A 46 -16.81 -18.59 -17.58
C PRO A 46 -17.97 -19.22 -16.81
N SER A 47 -17.69 -20.27 -16.04
CA SER A 47 -18.65 -20.97 -15.18
C SER A 47 -18.21 -21.06 -13.72
N PHE A 48 -17.01 -20.57 -13.41
CA PHE A 48 -16.45 -20.58 -12.07
C PHE A 48 -16.77 -19.27 -11.36
N THR A 49 -17.42 -19.34 -10.21
CA THR A 49 -17.83 -18.19 -9.41
C THR A 49 -17.19 -18.19 -8.03
N VAL A 50 -16.87 -17.01 -7.52
CA VAL A 50 -16.31 -16.80 -6.18
C VAL A 50 -17.12 -15.75 -5.46
N ASN A 51 -17.50 -16.02 -4.22
CA ASN A 51 -18.22 -15.11 -3.35
C ASN A 51 -17.43 -14.89 -2.04
N ASP A 52 -16.83 -13.71 -1.89
CA ASP A 52 -16.02 -13.38 -0.73
C ASP A 52 -16.86 -13.18 0.54
N GLU A 53 -18.10 -12.67 0.43
CA GLU A 53 -18.99 -12.47 1.58
C GLU A 53 -19.37 -13.80 2.21
N LYS A 54 -19.65 -14.80 1.38
CA LYS A 54 -20.01 -16.15 1.79
C LYS A 54 -18.81 -17.06 2.04
N GLY A 55 -17.62 -16.66 1.58
CA GLY A 55 -16.37 -17.38 1.81
C GLY A 55 -16.22 -18.68 1.02
N PHE A 56 -16.84 -18.79 -0.18
CA PHE A 56 -16.76 -19.99 -0.98
C PHE A 56 -16.62 -19.72 -2.48
N TYR A 57 -16.23 -20.75 -3.23
CA TYR A 57 -16.31 -20.82 -4.69
C TYR A 57 -17.30 -21.90 -5.14
N HIS A 58 -17.84 -21.74 -6.32
CA HIS A 58 -18.66 -22.73 -7.00
C HIS A 58 -18.32 -22.76 -8.50
N CYS A 59 -18.12 -23.94 -9.04
CA CYS A 59 -17.91 -24.18 -10.47
C CYS A 59 -19.12 -24.90 -11.06
N PHE A 60 -19.90 -24.23 -11.89
CA PHE A 60 -21.12 -24.78 -12.48
C PHE A 60 -20.83 -25.87 -13.51
N SER A 61 -19.67 -25.82 -14.19
CA SER A 61 -19.32 -26.82 -15.24
C SER A 61 -18.78 -28.14 -14.68
N SER A 62 -18.15 -28.11 -13.51
CA SER A 62 -17.59 -29.30 -12.86
C SER A 62 -18.34 -29.71 -11.59
N SER A 63 -19.32 -28.92 -11.13
CA SER A 63 -20.03 -29.06 -9.85
C SER A 63 -19.11 -28.99 -8.62
N GLU A 64 -17.87 -28.57 -8.80
CA GLU A 64 -16.92 -28.39 -7.73
C GLU A 64 -17.22 -27.13 -6.92
N HIS A 65 -17.20 -27.26 -5.61
CA HIS A 65 -17.41 -26.15 -4.70
C HIS A 65 -16.61 -26.34 -3.41
N GLY A 66 -16.44 -25.28 -2.65
CA GLY A 66 -15.72 -25.34 -1.38
C GLY A 66 -15.17 -23.99 -0.92
N ASN A 67 -14.37 -24.03 0.12
CA ASN A 67 -13.67 -22.89 0.66
C ASN A 67 -12.21 -22.81 0.14
N ILE A 68 -11.41 -21.90 0.70
CA ILE A 68 -10.02 -21.69 0.29
C ILE A 68 -9.13 -22.93 0.48
N PHE A 69 -9.39 -23.75 1.50
CA PHE A 69 -8.64 -24.98 1.71
C PHE A 69 -8.97 -26.01 0.62
N ASP A 70 -10.28 -26.20 0.35
CA ASP A 70 -10.77 -27.12 -0.67
C ASP A 70 -10.23 -26.71 -2.05
N PHE A 71 -10.17 -25.41 -2.35
CA PHE A 71 -9.63 -24.89 -3.59
C PHE A 71 -8.16 -25.30 -3.78
N LEU A 72 -7.29 -25.03 -2.80
CA LEU A 72 -5.87 -25.40 -2.92
C LEU A 72 -5.66 -26.91 -2.98
N MET A 73 -6.38 -27.67 -2.17
CA MET A 73 -6.29 -29.13 -2.21
C MET A 73 -6.61 -29.69 -3.61
N LYS A 74 -7.65 -29.15 -4.27
CA LYS A 74 -8.09 -29.63 -5.57
C LYS A 74 -7.25 -29.11 -6.73
N THR A 75 -6.85 -27.85 -6.71
CA THR A 75 -6.11 -27.22 -7.83
C THR A 75 -4.61 -27.50 -7.79
N GLN A 76 -4.03 -27.67 -6.62
CA GLN A 76 -2.60 -27.90 -6.44
C GLN A 76 -2.28 -29.31 -5.91
N ASN A 77 -3.30 -30.16 -5.81
CA ASN A 77 -3.19 -31.54 -5.30
C ASN A 77 -2.48 -31.63 -3.92
N LEU A 78 -2.75 -30.67 -3.05
CA LEU A 78 -2.16 -30.59 -1.73
C LEU A 78 -2.97 -31.41 -0.71
N LYS A 79 -2.27 -31.99 0.27
CA LYS A 79 -2.94 -32.53 1.47
C LYS A 79 -3.46 -31.37 2.33
N PHE A 80 -4.47 -31.63 3.16
CA PHE A 80 -5.08 -30.60 4.01
C PHE A 80 -4.04 -29.84 4.86
N GLY A 81 -3.10 -30.54 5.48
CA GLY A 81 -2.04 -29.90 6.29
C GLY A 81 -1.12 -28.96 5.50
N GLU A 82 -0.85 -29.28 4.24
CA GLU A 82 -0.05 -28.45 3.33
C GLU A 82 -0.84 -27.23 2.89
N SER A 83 -2.13 -27.39 2.58
CA SER A 83 -3.01 -26.27 2.25
C SER A 83 -3.14 -25.30 3.43
N VAL A 84 -3.29 -25.80 4.65
CA VAL A 84 -3.33 -24.98 5.86
C VAL A 84 -2.03 -24.21 6.04
N LYS A 85 -0.86 -24.85 5.87
CA LYS A 85 0.45 -24.20 6.00
C LYS A 85 0.64 -23.10 4.95
N THR A 86 0.26 -23.36 3.70
CA THR A 86 0.34 -22.40 2.60
C THR A 86 -0.57 -21.19 2.86
N LEU A 87 -1.82 -21.42 3.25
CA LEU A 87 -2.77 -20.36 3.54
C LEU A 87 -2.41 -19.57 4.80
N ALA A 88 -1.87 -20.22 5.83
CA ALA A 88 -1.38 -19.53 7.03
C ALA A 88 -0.24 -18.55 6.69
N ASN A 89 0.71 -18.97 5.87
CA ASN A 89 1.79 -18.10 5.39
C ASN A 89 1.22 -16.91 4.58
N LEU A 90 0.27 -17.17 3.69
CA LEU A 90 -0.40 -16.13 2.91
C LEU A 90 -1.19 -15.15 3.79
N ALA A 91 -1.78 -15.64 4.89
CA ALA A 91 -2.48 -14.85 5.89
C ALA A 91 -1.55 -14.09 6.86
N GLY A 92 -0.23 -14.17 6.67
CA GLY A 92 0.74 -13.58 7.59
C GLY A 92 0.72 -14.21 8.99
N MET A 93 0.23 -15.44 9.11
CA MET A 93 0.15 -16.18 10.35
C MET A 93 1.37 -17.10 10.49
N ARG A 94 1.81 -17.29 11.73
CA ARG A 94 2.85 -18.31 11.99
C ARG A 94 2.31 -19.71 11.70
N PRO A 95 3.11 -20.59 11.07
CA PRO A 95 2.73 -21.99 10.89
C PRO A 95 2.36 -22.62 12.22
N TYR A 96 1.27 -23.40 12.20
CA TYR A 96 0.83 -24.07 13.41
C TYR A 96 1.78 -25.20 13.78
N THR A 97 2.24 -25.21 15.03
CA THR A 97 3.09 -26.28 15.58
C THR A 97 2.23 -27.15 16.46
N PHE A 98 2.02 -28.40 16.08
CA PHE A 98 1.23 -29.34 16.86
C PHE A 98 1.89 -29.66 18.19
N SER A 99 1.11 -29.63 19.25
CA SER A 99 1.50 -30.03 20.58
C SER A 99 0.50 -31.04 21.16
N LYS A 100 0.90 -31.81 22.18
CA LYS A 100 -0.04 -32.71 22.89
C LYS A 100 -1.17 -31.96 23.60
N LYS A 101 -1.08 -30.62 23.67
CA LYS A 101 -2.07 -29.72 24.31
C LYS A 101 -3.12 -29.13 23.37
N ASP A 102 -3.16 -29.54 22.10
CA ASP A 102 -4.03 -28.89 21.12
C ASP A 102 -5.51 -29.14 21.36
N GLU A 103 -5.90 -30.32 21.80
CA GLU A 103 -7.29 -30.62 22.18
C GLU A 103 -7.71 -29.85 23.43
N GLU A 104 -6.80 -29.70 24.39
CA GLU A 104 -7.04 -28.91 25.60
C GLU A 104 -7.17 -27.43 25.24
N ARG A 105 -6.36 -26.94 24.32
CA ARG A 105 -6.45 -25.55 23.83
C ARG A 105 -7.78 -25.25 23.15
N GLU A 106 -8.29 -26.17 22.32
CA GLU A 106 -9.59 -25.99 21.66
C GLU A 106 -10.74 -25.95 22.68
N LYS A 107 -10.72 -26.82 23.69
CA LYS A 107 -11.69 -26.78 24.80
C LYS A 107 -11.59 -25.48 25.59
N ASN A 108 -10.38 -25.06 25.91
CA ASN A 108 -10.12 -23.81 26.62
C ASN A 108 -10.64 -22.61 25.83
N TRP A 109 -10.46 -22.60 24.49
CA TRP A 109 -11.01 -21.57 23.62
C TRP A 109 -12.53 -21.50 23.67
N GLN A 110 -13.23 -22.64 23.59
CA GLN A 110 -14.69 -22.67 23.66
C GLN A 110 -15.20 -22.16 25.00
N HIS A 111 -14.57 -22.54 26.11
CA HIS A 111 -14.92 -22.01 27.44
C HIS A 111 -14.66 -20.52 27.51
N TYR A 112 -13.52 -20.04 27.00
CA TYR A 112 -13.15 -18.64 26.99
C TYR A 112 -14.19 -17.80 26.24
N VAL A 113 -14.51 -18.16 25.01
CA VAL A 113 -15.53 -17.47 24.21
C VAL A 113 -16.91 -17.51 24.88
N SER A 114 -17.29 -18.65 25.47
CA SER A 114 -18.57 -18.78 26.16
C SER A 114 -18.68 -17.87 27.39
N ILE A 115 -17.61 -17.73 28.17
CA ILE A 115 -17.55 -16.83 29.33
C ILE A 115 -17.72 -15.38 28.87
N TYR A 116 -16.96 -14.96 27.84
CA TYR A 116 -17.05 -13.59 27.29
C TYR A 116 -18.42 -13.29 26.69
N SER A 117 -19.00 -14.22 25.93
CA SER A 117 -20.33 -14.05 25.33
C SER A 117 -21.39 -13.85 26.41
N LYS A 118 -21.40 -14.67 27.46
CA LYS A 118 -22.32 -14.54 28.57
C LYS A 118 -22.12 -13.27 29.38
N TYR A 119 -20.86 -12.85 29.57
CA TYR A 119 -20.53 -11.59 30.25
C TYR A 119 -21.08 -10.38 29.47
N ILE A 120 -20.83 -10.36 28.17
CA ILE A 120 -21.27 -9.29 27.28
C ILE A 120 -22.80 -9.23 27.23
N GLU A 121 -23.47 -10.36 27.01
CA GLU A 121 -24.93 -10.45 26.96
C GLU A 121 -25.57 -9.95 28.27
N PHE A 122 -25.05 -10.41 29.41
CA PHE A 122 -25.55 -10.01 30.72
C PHE A 122 -25.48 -8.50 30.96
N TYR A 123 -24.35 -7.87 30.65
CA TYR A 123 -24.17 -6.44 30.89
C TYR A 123 -24.72 -5.56 29.76
N HIS A 124 -24.90 -6.07 28.57
CA HIS A 124 -25.66 -5.43 27.50
C HIS A 124 -27.13 -5.36 27.85
N ASP A 125 -27.72 -6.48 28.30
CA ASP A 125 -29.07 -6.54 28.79
C ASP A 125 -29.30 -5.65 30.01
N ALA A 126 -28.35 -5.63 30.94
CA ALA A 126 -28.40 -4.76 32.11
C ALA A 126 -28.42 -3.26 31.69
N LEU A 127 -27.61 -2.87 30.72
CA LEU A 127 -27.64 -1.50 30.20
C LEU A 127 -29.01 -1.14 29.60
N LEU A 128 -29.60 -2.02 28.83
CA LEU A 128 -30.87 -1.75 28.16
C LEU A 128 -32.09 -1.76 29.09
N LYS A 129 -32.11 -2.70 30.04
CA LYS A 129 -33.33 -3.04 30.82
C LYS A 129 -33.33 -2.49 32.24
N ASN A 130 -32.17 -2.33 32.90
CA ASN A 130 -32.10 -1.99 34.32
C ASN A 130 -32.20 -0.48 34.58
N SER A 131 -32.90 -0.11 35.62
CA SER A 131 -32.98 1.27 36.13
C SER A 131 -31.65 1.75 36.71
N ASN A 132 -30.83 0.87 37.27
CA ASN A 132 -29.48 1.20 37.81
C ASN A 132 -28.47 1.65 36.73
N SER A 133 -28.85 1.54 35.46
CA SER A 133 -27.99 1.92 34.31
C SER A 133 -28.21 3.35 33.82
N GLU A 134 -29.07 4.15 34.49
CA GLU A 134 -29.39 5.53 34.07
C GLU A 134 -28.15 6.43 33.89
N LEU A 135 -27.19 6.34 34.80
CA LEU A 135 -25.93 7.09 34.66
C LEU A 135 -25.21 6.73 33.36
N ALA A 136 -25.15 5.45 33.01
CA ALA A 136 -24.50 4.99 31.78
C ALA A 136 -25.32 5.38 30.53
N LYS A 137 -26.65 5.30 30.59
CA LYS A 137 -27.56 5.75 29.53
C LYS A 137 -27.39 7.24 29.25
N ASN A 138 -27.38 8.06 30.31
CA ASN A 138 -27.18 9.50 30.22
C ASN A 138 -25.78 9.85 29.66
N TYR A 139 -24.72 9.13 30.10
CA TYR A 139 -23.39 9.28 29.57
C TYR A 139 -23.36 9.01 28.07
N LEU A 140 -23.95 7.89 27.59
CA LEU A 140 -23.99 7.53 26.18
C LEU A 140 -24.83 8.53 25.37
N LYS A 141 -25.96 8.99 25.91
CA LYS A 141 -26.80 10.03 25.31
C LYS A 141 -26.03 11.36 25.14
N ASN A 142 -25.29 11.79 26.16
CA ASN A 142 -24.46 13.00 26.11
C ASN A 142 -23.30 12.88 25.09
N ARG A 143 -22.89 11.65 24.76
CA ARG A 143 -21.96 11.34 23.68
C ARG A 143 -22.66 11.08 22.34
N ASN A 144 -23.95 11.38 22.25
CA ASN A 144 -24.77 11.15 21.06
C ASN A 144 -24.76 9.68 20.56
N VAL A 145 -24.50 8.69 21.42
CA VAL A 145 -24.60 7.26 21.09
C VAL A 145 -26.06 6.82 21.21
N THR A 146 -26.63 6.34 20.12
CA THR A 146 -28.02 5.88 20.06
C THR A 146 -28.17 4.42 20.50
N ILE A 147 -29.40 3.98 20.69
CA ILE A 147 -29.70 2.58 21.03
C ILE A 147 -29.29 1.64 19.91
N GLU A 148 -29.30 2.11 18.66
CA GLU A 148 -28.84 1.32 17.50
C GLU A 148 -27.35 1.00 17.58
N GLU A 149 -26.50 1.99 17.91
CA GLU A 149 -25.07 1.77 18.14
C GLU A 149 -24.84 0.90 19.37
N VAL A 150 -25.57 1.12 20.45
CA VAL A 150 -25.48 0.26 21.66
C VAL A 150 -25.71 -1.20 21.28
N LYS A 151 -26.75 -1.50 20.51
CA LYS A 151 -27.05 -2.86 20.01
C LYS A 151 -26.00 -3.33 19.00
N LYS A 152 -25.64 -2.49 18.03
CA LYS A 152 -24.65 -2.81 16.98
C LYS A 152 -23.29 -3.22 17.55
N PHE A 153 -22.82 -2.51 18.57
CA PHE A 153 -21.52 -2.75 19.20
C PHE A 153 -21.59 -3.62 20.46
N ASN A 154 -22.77 -4.11 20.84
CA ASN A 154 -23.03 -4.85 22.08
C ASN A 154 -22.47 -4.11 23.32
N ILE A 155 -22.63 -2.78 23.34
CA ILE A 155 -22.17 -1.96 24.47
C ILE A 155 -22.96 -2.36 25.71
N GLY A 156 -22.27 -2.51 26.84
CA GLY A 156 -22.86 -2.86 28.12
C GLY A 156 -22.44 -1.92 29.24
N TYR A 157 -23.01 -2.11 30.40
CA TYR A 157 -22.62 -1.39 31.61
C TYR A 157 -22.47 -2.33 32.80
N VAL A 158 -21.30 -2.30 33.41
CA VAL A 158 -21.01 -3.01 34.65
C VAL A 158 -21.21 -2.04 35.80
N GLU A 159 -22.15 -2.32 36.64
CA GLU A 159 -22.47 -1.48 37.82
C GLU A 159 -21.36 -1.53 38.89
N LYS A 160 -21.44 -0.66 39.90
CA LYS A 160 -20.43 -0.55 40.97
C LYS A 160 -20.29 -1.85 41.78
N ASN A 161 -21.42 -2.55 42.03
CA ASN A 161 -21.45 -3.80 42.78
C ASN A 161 -21.98 -4.93 41.86
N PRO A 162 -21.15 -5.40 40.93
CA PRO A 162 -21.56 -6.41 39.97
C PRO A 162 -21.71 -7.80 40.63
N ASN A 163 -22.53 -8.64 40.04
CA ASN A 163 -22.83 -9.97 40.58
C ASN A 163 -22.72 -11.11 39.55
N PHE A 164 -22.13 -10.83 38.41
CA PHE A 164 -22.01 -11.82 37.33
C PHE A 164 -21.11 -13.02 37.74
N TYR A 165 -20.03 -12.77 38.47
CA TYR A 165 -19.16 -13.86 38.96
C TYR A 165 -19.95 -14.91 39.74
N GLU A 166 -20.81 -14.48 40.65
CA GLU A 166 -21.65 -15.38 41.46
C GLU A 166 -22.63 -16.23 40.61
N LYS A 167 -23.08 -15.68 39.47
CA LYS A 167 -23.99 -16.37 38.54
C LYS A 167 -23.35 -17.43 37.68
N ILE A 168 -22.01 -17.36 37.50
CA ILE A 168 -21.31 -18.27 36.60
C ILE A 168 -20.28 -19.17 37.29
N LYS A 169 -19.88 -18.90 38.52
CA LYS A 169 -18.84 -19.63 39.22
C LYS A 169 -19.08 -21.15 39.26
N ASP A 170 -20.34 -21.59 39.34
CA ASP A 170 -20.71 -23.03 39.39
C ASP A 170 -20.86 -23.65 37.97
N LYS A 171 -20.75 -22.84 36.90
CA LYS A 171 -20.95 -23.29 35.51
C LYS A 171 -19.65 -23.48 34.76
N PHE A 172 -18.54 -22.96 35.27
CA PHE A 172 -17.21 -23.04 34.68
C PHE A 172 -16.18 -23.36 35.75
N ASP A 173 -15.17 -24.10 35.36
CA ASP A 173 -14.04 -24.38 36.24
C ASP A 173 -13.35 -23.08 36.67
N GLU A 174 -12.97 -22.98 37.93
CA GLU A 174 -12.30 -21.81 38.52
C GLU A 174 -11.05 -21.40 37.73
N LYS A 175 -10.34 -22.36 37.17
CA LYS A 175 -9.19 -22.10 36.30
C LYS A 175 -9.52 -21.17 35.14
N PHE A 176 -10.61 -21.42 34.40
CA PHE A 176 -11.01 -20.59 33.25
C PHE A 176 -11.48 -19.21 33.70
N LEU A 177 -12.16 -19.10 34.83
CA LEU A 177 -12.59 -17.81 35.39
C LEU A 177 -11.39 -16.96 35.82
N LYS A 178 -10.32 -17.56 36.31
CA LYS A 178 -9.06 -16.88 36.65
C LYS A 178 -8.32 -16.40 35.42
N GLU A 179 -8.21 -17.27 34.41
CA GLU A 179 -7.40 -17.04 33.22
C GLU A 179 -8.07 -16.12 32.19
N CYS A 180 -9.40 -15.96 32.23
CA CYS A 180 -10.14 -15.13 31.26
C CYS A 180 -9.87 -13.63 31.39
N GLY A 181 -9.34 -13.14 32.51
CA GLY A 181 -8.99 -11.74 32.73
C GLY A 181 -10.18 -10.80 33.04
N LEU A 182 -11.41 -11.34 33.16
CA LEU A 182 -12.59 -10.58 33.57
C LEU A 182 -12.67 -10.39 35.09
N PHE A 183 -12.05 -11.28 35.81
CA PHE A 183 -12.05 -11.33 37.27
C PHE A 183 -10.64 -11.27 37.81
N TYR A 184 -10.49 -10.81 39.06
CA TYR A 184 -9.26 -10.90 39.83
C TYR A 184 -9.57 -11.16 41.30
N PHE A 185 -8.67 -11.79 42.01
CA PHE A 185 -8.83 -12.04 43.43
C PHE A 185 -8.47 -10.78 44.23
N ASP A 186 -9.41 -10.31 45.06
CA ASP A 186 -9.22 -9.18 45.98
C ASP A 186 -8.76 -9.70 47.34
N GLU A 187 -7.49 -9.53 47.66
CA GLU A 187 -6.86 -10.02 48.93
C GLU A 187 -7.54 -9.45 50.18
N LYS A 188 -8.07 -8.22 50.09
CA LYS A 188 -8.74 -7.57 51.23
C LYS A 188 -10.13 -8.17 51.49
N LYS A 189 -10.85 -8.47 50.41
CA LYS A 189 -12.20 -9.02 50.44
C LYS A 189 -12.20 -10.55 50.46
N LYS A 190 -11.06 -11.19 50.23
CA LYS A 190 -10.90 -12.65 50.10
C LYS A 190 -11.90 -13.29 49.12
N GLN A 191 -12.19 -12.59 48.02
CA GLN A 191 -13.13 -13.04 46.99
C GLN A 191 -12.73 -12.57 45.59
N TYR A 192 -13.27 -13.23 44.58
CA TYR A 192 -13.14 -12.77 43.21
C TYR A 192 -14.04 -11.58 42.96
N VAL A 193 -13.50 -10.57 42.29
CA VAL A 193 -14.20 -9.34 41.93
C VAL A 193 -14.06 -9.10 40.43
N GLU A 194 -15.07 -8.45 39.86
CA GLU A 194 -15.08 -8.11 38.45
C GLU A 194 -14.20 -6.92 38.16
N ARG A 195 -13.46 -6.98 37.06
CA ARG A 195 -12.49 -5.95 36.69
C ARG A 195 -13.11 -4.65 36.24
N PHE A 196 -14.24 -4.70 35.51
CA PHE A 196 -14.83 -3.56 34.80
C PHE A 196 -15.91 -2.81 35.60
N ARG A 197 -15.88 -2.85 36.91
CA ARG A 197 -16.84 -2.19 37.80
C ARG A 197 -16.99 -0.69 37.52
N ALA A 198 -18.23 -0.20 37.56
CA ALA A 198 -18.60 1.19 37.28
C ALA A 198 -18.14 1.69 35.90
N ARG A 199 -18.20 0.83 34.87
CA ARG A 199 -17.72 1.17 33.54
C ARG A 199 -18.71 0.78 32.46
N VAL A 200 -18.80 1.62 31.44
CA VAL A 200 -19.34 1.24 30.13
C VAL A 200 -18.32 0.33 29.46
N ILE A 201 -18.77 -0.80 28.96
CA ILE A 201 -17.92 -1.81 28.33
C ILE A 201 -18.14 -1.89 26.83
N PHE A 202 -17.03 -2.08 26.12
CA PHE A 202 -16.94 -2.22 24.67
C PHE A 202 -16.33 -3.58 24.36
N PRO A 203 -17.12 -4.54 23.84
CA PRO A 203 -16.63 -5.84 23.46
C PRO A 203 -15.60 -5.77 22.34
N ILE A 204 -14.47 -6.44 22.52
CA ILE A 204 -13.41 -6.58 21.52
C ILE A 204 -13.53 -7.97 20.92
N ASN A 205 -13.80 -8.03 19.61
CA ASN A 205 -13.94 -9.28 18.89
C ASN A 205 -12.65 -9.60 18.11
N SER A 206 -12.38 -10.88 17.97
CA SER A 206 -11.36 -11.37 17.04
C SER A 206 -11.75 -11.04 15.59
N ILE A 207 -10.82 -11.19 14.66
CA ILE A 207 -11.09 -11.03 13.24
C ILE A 207 -12.20 -12.00 12.74
N SER A 208 -12.35 -13.16 13.37
CA SER A 208 -13.42 -14.14 13.10
C SER A 208 -14.73 -13.86 13.82
N ASP A 209 -14.90 -12.67 14.40
CA ASP A 209 -16.12 -12.20 15.07
C ASP A 209 -16.43 -12.91 16.40
N GLN A 210 -15.43 -13.50 17.07
CA GLN A 210 -15.58 -14.09 18.41
C GLN A 210 -15.15 -13.11 19.50
N PRO A 211 -15.88 -12.95 20.61
CA PRO A 211 -15.50 -12.05 21.68
C PRO A 211 -14.24 -12.58 22.41
N ILE A 212 -13.21 -11.76 22.48
CA ILE A 212 -11.91 -12.12 23.04
C ILE A 212 -11.41 -11.22 24.16
N ALA A 213 -11.98 -10.03 24.28
CA ALA A 213 -11.61 -9.06 25.31
C ALA A 213 -12.69 -8.00 25.49
N ILE A 214 -12.48 -7.12 26.45
CA ILE A 214 -13.33 -5.98 26.73
C ILE A 214 -12.47 -4.74 26.97
N GLY A 215 -12.90 -3.61 26.40
CA GLY A 215 -12.51 -2.28 26.82
C GLY A 215 -13.55 -1.71 27.77
N GLY A 216 -13.13 -1.00 28.80
CA GLY A 216 -14.02 -0.40 29.76
C GLY A 216 -13.70 1.07 30.03
N ARG A 217 -14.70 1.95 29.90
CA ARG A 217 -14.58 3.37 30.18
C ARG A 217 -15.30 3.72 31.47
N THR A 218 -14.62 4.37 32.42
CA THR A 218 -15.30 4.91 33.61
C THR A 218 -16.21 6.06 33.23
N ILE A 219 -17.39 6.10 33.86
CA ILE A 219 -18.35 7.22 33.77
C ILE A 219 -18.28 8.13 34.98
N GLN A 220 -17.46 7.79 36.00
CA GLN A 220 -17.24 8.60 37.18
C GLN A 220 -16.10 9.59 36.91
N ASN A 221 -16.26 10.83 37.33
CA ASN A 221 -15.22 11.86 37.29
C ASN A 221 -14.28 11.70 38.50
N ASP A 222 -13.62 10.55 38.59
CA ASP A 222 -12.66 10.25 39.63
C ASP A 222 -11.26 10.31 39.04
N ASN A 223 -10.47 11.30 39.46
CA ASN A 223 -9.10 11.52 38.98
C ASN A 223 -8.12 10.40 39.40
N TYR A 224 -8.53 9.51 40.29
CA TYR A 224 -7.72 8.40 40.77
C TYR A 224 -7.87 7.11 39.92
N GLN A 225 -8.83 7.08 38.99
CA GLN A 225 -9.06 5.90 38.15
C GLN A 225 -8.70 6.17 36.69
N ALA A 226 -7.99 5.22 36.07
CA ALA A 226 -7.74 5.29 34.64
C ALA A 226 -9.05 5.41 33.85
N LYS A 227 -9.15 6.41 32.98
CA LYS A 227 -10.33 6.70 32.14
C LYS A 227 -10.73 5.48 31.30
N TYR A 228 -9.77 4.80 30.73
CA TYR A 228 -9.96 3.56 29.98
C TYR A 228 -9.11 2.44 30.57
N ILE A 229 -9.67 1.23 30.62
CA ILE A 229 -8.93 0.00 30.91
C ILE A 229 -9.32 -1.06 29.88
N ASN A 230 -8.37 -1.94 29.55
CA ASN A 230 -8.62 -3.08 28.69
C ASN A 230 -8.39 -4.39 29.46
N SER A 231 -9.00 -5.48 28.97
CA SER A 231 -8.65 -6.82 29.45
C SER A 231 -7.10 -7.00 29.47
N PRO A 232 -6.56 -7.71 30.46
CA PRO A 232 -5.17 -8.10 30.42
C PRO A 232 -4.91 -9.02 29.23
N GLU A 233 -3.68 -9.16 28.82
CA GLU A 233 -3.32 -10.14 27.81
C GLU A 233 -3.53 -11.56 28.34
N THR A 234 -4.08 -12.40 27.49
CA THR A 234 -4.37 -13.80 27.78
C THR A 234 -3.76 -14.71 26.72
N GLN A 235 -3.97 -16.02 26.84
CA GLN A 235 -3.59 -16.96 25.80
C GLN A 235 -4.25 -16.64 24.44
N PHE A 236 -5.47 -16.08 24.46
CA PHE A 236 -6.30 -15.83 23.28
C PHE A 236 -6.39 -14.35 22.88
N PHE A 237 -5.91 -13.45 23.73
CA PHE A 237 -5.95 -12.02 23.48
C PHE A 237 -4.58 -11.38 23.66
N LYS A 238 -4.07 -10.77 22.58
CA LYS A 238 -2.87 -9.92 22.56
C LYS A 238 -3.21 -8.58 21.94
N LYS A 239 -3.02 -7.48 22.68
CA LYS A 239 -3.39 -6.13 22.22
C LYS A 239 -2.72 -5.77 20.91
N GLY A 240 -1.44 -6.06 20.76
CA GLY A 240 -0.67 -5.77 19.55
C GLY A 240 -1.02 -6.63 18.33
N ASN A 241 -1.91 -7.62 18.46
CA ASN A 241 -2.35 -8.47 17.36
C ASN A 241 -3.81 -8.22 16.96
N ASN A 242 -4.53 -7.37 17.69
CA ASN A 242 -5.94 -7.13 17.50
C ASN A 242 -6.22 -5.64 17.35
N LEU A 243 -7.31 -5.32 16.67
CA LEU A 243 -7.87 -3.97 16.55
C LEU A 243 -9.35 -4.01 16.90
N TYR A 244 -9.83 -2.98 17.56
CA TYR A 244 -11.28 -2.83 17.81
C TYR A 244 -12.01 -2.66 16.49
N ASN A 245 -13.15 -3.31 16.34
CA ASN A 245 -14.05 -3.28 15.19
C ASN A 245 -13.50 -3.88 13.88
N ILE A 246 -12.33 -4.54 13.88
CA ILE A 246 -11.78 -5.17 12.67
C ILE A 246 -12.73 -6.24 12.09
N ASN A 247 -13.46 -6.95 12.94
CA ASN A 247 -14.45 -7.96 12.57
C ASN A 247 -15.55 -7.42 11.65
N ARG A 248 -15.96 -6.15 11.81
CA ARG A 248 -16.97 -5.48 10.99
C ARG A 248 -16.33 -4.74 9.81
N ALA A 249 -15.30 -3.94 10.07
CA ALA A 249 -14.63 -3.15 9.04
C ALA A 249 -14.14 -4.02 7.86
N ARG A 250 -13.55 -5.20 8.13
CA ARG A 250 -13.09 -6.12 7.08
C ARG A 250 -14.19 -6.60 6.14
N LYS A 251 -15.45 -6.68 6.62
CA LYS A 251 -16.58 -7.10 5.78
C LYS A 251 -16.91 -6.08 4.68
N LEU A 252 -16.48 -4.82 4.87
CA LEU A 252 -16.69 -3.74 3.91
C LEU A 252 -15.58 -3.66 2.84
N SER A 253 -14.50 -4.40 3.00
CA SER A 253 -13.33 -4.33 2.12
C SER A 253 -13.58 -4.73 0.66
N ASN A 254 -14.74 -5.29 0.34
CA ASN A 254 -15.15 -5.58 -1.05
C ASN A 254 -15.72 -4.34 -1.76
N SER A 255 -16.22 -3.36 -1.00
CA SER A 255 -16.84 -2.13 -1.49
C SER A 255 -16.03 -0.87 -1.19
N ILE A 256 -15.16 -0.93 -0.17
CA ILE A 256 -14.39 0.23 0.32
C ILE A 256 -12.93 -0.20 0.44
N ASP A 257 -12.04 0.45 -0.31
CA ASP A 257 -10.61 0.13 -0.36
C ASP A 257 -9.80 0.79 0.77
N GLN A 258 -10.40 1.67 1.56
CA GLN A 258 -9.73 2.41 2.64
C GLN A 258 -10.30 2.07 4.01
N VAL A 259 -9.47 2.22 5.05
CA VAL A 259 -9.86 2.08 6.45
C VAL A 259 -9.28 3.22 7.28
N PHE A 260 -10.09 3.74 8.21
CA PHE A 260 -9.63 4.73 9.19
C PHE A 260 -9.14 4.01 10.45
N LEU A 261 -7.91 4.28 10.85
CA LEU A 261 -7.35 3.84 12.12
C LEU A 261 -7.38 5.01 13.10
N VAL A 262 -8.18 4.93 14.14
CA VAL A 262 -8.39 5.96 15.14
C VAL A 262 -7.86 5.53 16.52
N GLU A 263 -7.89 6.42 17.52
CA GLU A 263 -7.31 6.14 18.83
C GLU A 263 -8.22 5.29 19.72
N GLY A 264 -9.53 5.57 19.72
CA GLY A 264 -10.44 5.07 20.74
C GLY A 264 -11.71 4.37 20.24
N TYR A 265 -12.37 3.70 21.19
CA TYR A 265 -13.65 3.03 20.94
C TYR A 265 -14.75 4.01 20.53
N MET A 266 -14.77 5.18 21.18
CA MET A 266 -15.79 6.20 20.93
C MET A 266 -15.66 6.80 19.53
N ASP A 267 -14.45 6.97 19.03
CA ASP A 267 -14.22 7.47 17.67
C ASP A 267 -14.80 6.52 16.63
N VAL A 268 -14.59 5.20 16.84
CA VAL A 268 -15.18 4.17 15.96
C VAL A 268 -16.70 4.19 16.02
N VAL A 269 -17.28 4.33 17.22
CA VAL A 269 -18.74 4.38 17.40
C VAL A 269 -19.32 5.64 16.76
N GLY A 270 -18.70 6.81 16.99
CA GLY A 270 -19.10 8.08 16.41
C GLY A 270 -19.01 8.12 14.89
N LEU A 271 -17.93 7.63 14.32
CA LEU A 271 -17.77 7.47 12.87
C LEU A 271 -18.82 6.53 12.28
N SER A 272 -19.04 5.37 12.91
CA SER A 272 -20.02 4.38 12.47
C SER A 272 -21.44 4.92 12.47
N LYS A 273 -21.84 5.64 13.52
CA LYS A 273 -23.13 6.31 13.64
C LYS A 273 -23.37 7.27 12.48
N ASN A 274 -22.35 7.99 12.07
CA ASN A 274 -22.42 8.93 10.95
C ASN A 274 -22.20 8.26 9.58
N GLY A 275 -22.23 6.92 9.51
CA GLY A 275 -22.13 6.16 8.27
C GLY A 275 -20.70 5.94 7.74
N VAL A 276 -19.67 6.24 8.54
CA VAL A 276 -18.26 5.89 8.26
C VAL A 276 -17.94 4.60 9.01
N GLU A 277 -18.36 3.47 8.42
CA GLU A 277 -18.32 2.16 9.10
C GLU A 277 -16.95 1.45 8.99
N ASN A 278 -16.07 1.91 8.09
CA ASN A 278 -14.74 1.39 7.85
C ASN A 278 -13.69 1.99 8.81
N ALA A 279 -14.03 2.07 10.10
CA ALA A 279 -13.14 2.56 11.15
C ALA A 279 -12.75 1.45 12.12
N VAL A 280 -11.49 1.45 12.56
CA VAL A 280 -10.93 0.55 13.57
C VAL A 280 -10.11 1.34 14.58
N ALA A 281 -9.91 0.81 15.80
CA ALA A 281 -9.10 1.50 16.79
C ALA A 281 -8.04 0.61 17.42
N ASN A 282 -6.98 1.26 17.91
CA ASN A 282 -5.96 0.64 18.74
C ASN A 282 -6.50 0.30 20.15
N LEU A 283 -5.82 -0.61 20.82
CA LEU A 283 -6.24 -1.13 22.14
C LEU A 283 -5.37 -0.58 23.29
N GLY A 284 -5.03 0.71 23.23
CA GLY A 284 -4.20 1.36 24.23
C GLY A 284 -2.72 0.94 24.18
N THR A 285 -2.23 0.59 23.00
CA THR A 285 -0.83 0.30 22.71
C THR A 285 -0.41 1.06 21.44
N ALA A 286 0.89 1.25 21.25
CA ALA A 286 1.39 1.76 19.98
C ALA A 286 1.01 0.80 18.83
N LEU A 287 0.77 1.38 17.65
CA LEU A 287 0.50 0.62 16.44
C LEU A 287 1.66 -0.32 16.10
N THR A 288 1.34 -1.59 15.89
CA THR A 288 2.32 -2.64 15.62
C THR A 288 2.39 -3.00 14.14
N GLU A 289 3.53 -3.55 13.72
CA GLU A 289 3.73 -4.10 12.37
C GLU A 289 2.65 -5.14 12.00
N ARG A 290 2.25 -5.99 12.97
CA ARG A 290 1.21 -7.01 12.75
C ARG A 290 -0.17 -6.41 12.48
N GLN A 291 -0.52 -5.33 13.16
CA GLN A 291 -1.78 -4.63 12.93
C GLN A 291 -1.81 -3.99 11.55
N ILE A 292 -0.71 -3.38 11.12
CA ILE A 292 -0.58 -2.82 9.74
C ILE A 292 -0.68 -3.90 8.69
N LEU A 293 0.04 -5.01 8.85
CA LEU A 293 -0.03 -6.15 7.92
C LEU A 293 -1.45 -6.73 7.86
N MET A 294 -2.14 -6.81 8.99
CA MET A 294 -3.53 -7.27 9.05
C MET A 294 -4.46 -6.32 8.27
N LEU A 295 -4.35 -5.01 8.46
CA LEU A 295 -5.15 -4.04 7.71
C LEU A 295 -4.85 -4.11 6.21
N GLY A 296 -3.58 -4.24 5.83
CA GLY A 296 -3.13 -4.39 4.46
C GLY A 296 -3.66 -5.65 3.73
N GLN A 297 -4.12 -6.68 4.46
CA GLN A 297 -4.78 -7.84 3.86
C GLN A 297 -6.18 -7.51 3.30
N PHE A 298 -6.85 -6.49 3.86
CA PHE A 298 -8.23 -6.15 3.51
C PHE A 298 -8.34 -4.86 2.73
N PHE A 299 -7.47 -3.88 2.99
CA PHE A 299 -7.56 -2.53 2.45
C PHE A 299 -6.29 -2.15 1.71
N ASN A 300 -6.44 -1.35 0.66
CA ASN A 300 -5.30 -0.80 -0.07
C ASN A 300 -4.80 0.50 0.57
N GLU A 301 -5.66 1.19 1.31
CA GLU A 301 -5.26 2.41 2.02
C GLU A 301 -5.64 2.35 3.51
N VAL A 302 -4.66 2.63 4.38
CA VAL A 302 -4.85 2.84 5.82
C VAL A 302 -4.65 4.32 6.12
N ILE A 303 -5.72 4.99 6.57
CA ILE A 303 -5.67 6.40 6.97
C ILE A 303 -5.62 6.45 8.50
N ILE A 304 -4.48 6.84 9.03
CA ILE A 304 -4.27 7.00 10.47
C ILE A 304 -4.78 8.39 10.84
N CYS A 305 -5.88 8.43 11.57
CA CYS A 305 -6.56 9.65 12.00
C CYS A 305 -6.52 9.71 13.53
N PHE A 306 -5.59 10.48 14.06
CA PHE A 306 -5.44 10.70 15.49
C PHE A 306 -5.94 12.09 15.90
N ASP A 307 -6.09 12.29 17.20
CA ASP A 307 -6.58 13.54 17.76
C ASP A 307 -5.67 14.72 17.37
N GLY A 308 -6.26 15.91 17.21
CA GLY A 308 -5.56 17.14 16.81
C GLY A 308 -4.72 17.77 17.92
N ASP A 309 -4.19 16.99 18.84
CA ASP A 309 -3.37 17.45 19.97
C ASP A 309 -1.92 16.95 19.88
N GLU A 310 -1.09 17.42 20.82
CA GLU A 310 0.35 17.06 20.88
C GLU A 310 0.55 15.54 21.16
N SER A 311 -0.36 14.92 21.92
CA SER A 311 -0.30 13.49 22.24
C SER A 311 -0.55 12.65 21.00
N GLY A 312 -1.62 12.97 20.25
CA GLY A 312 -1.95 12.34 18.97
C GLY A 312 -0.85 12.51 17.92
N TYR A 313 -0.23 13.71 17.86
CA TYR A 313 0.92 13.92 16.99
C TYR A 313 2.13 13.02 17.35
N LYS A 314 2.46 12.89 18.64
CA LYS A 314 3.53 11.99 19.10
C LYS A 314 3.21 10.52 18.82
N ALA A 315 1.94 10.13 18.98
CA ALA A 315 1.46 8.79 18.62
C ALA A 315 1.59 8.54 17.10
N ALA A 316 1.24 9.54 16.28
CA ALA A 316 1.38 9.49 14.82
C ALA A 316 2.83 9.27 14.38
N VAL A 317 3.79 9.98 14.99
CA VAL A 317 5.23 9.81 14.67
C VAL A 317 5.68 8.37 14.94
N ARG A 318 5.34 7.82 16.12
CA ARG A 318 5.67 6.42 16.45
C ARG A 318 4.99 5.43 15.50
N ALA A 319 3.72 5.68 15.16
CA ALA A 319 3.00 4.88 14.19
C ALA A 319 3.67 4.92 12.82
N ALA A 320 4.12 6.09 12.35
CA ALA A 320 4.81 6.24 11.08
C ALA A 320 6.14 5.47 11.04
N GLU A 321 6.99 5.60 12.07
CA GLU A 321 8.27 4.89 12.14
C GLU A 321 8.11 3.36 12.18
N ASN A 322 7.04 2.86 12.81
CA ASN A 322 6.76 1.43 12.84
C ASN A 322 6.16 0.92 11.54
N SER A 323 5.27 1.70 10.92
CA SER A 323 4.49 1.27 9.76
C SER A 323 5.24 1.37 8.45
N ILE A 324 6.19 2.32 8.31
CA ILE A 324 6.93 2.53 7.06
C ILE A 324 7.72 1.29 6.62
N LYS A 325 8.14 0.46 7.57
CA LYS A 325 8.89 -0.78 7.31
C LYS A 325 8.09 -1.80 6.51
N GLU A 326 6.74 -1.77 6.65
CA GLU A 326 5.80 -2.74 6.08
C GLU A 326 5.13 -2.21 4.79
N LEU A 327 5.58 -1.09 4.26
CA LEU A 327 5.06 -0.55 3.00
C LEU A 327 5.26 -1.54 1.85
N GLN A 328 4.24 -1.66 1.02
CA GLN A 328 4.21 -2.46 -0.21
C GLN A 328 3.75 -1.58 -1.38
N PRO A 329 4.13 -1.88 -2.64
CA PRO A 329 3.81 -1.05 -3.79
C PRO A 329 2.33 -0.69 -3.94
N GLU A 330 1.43 -1.63 -3.64
CA GLU A 330 -0.01 -1.47 -3.79
C GLU A 330 -0.72 -1.00 -2.50
N LYS A 331 0.03 -0.75 -1.42
CA LYS A 331 -0.52 -0.40 -0.10
C LYS A 331 -0.08 1.00 0.31
N HIS A 332 -1.07 1.82 0.65
CA HIS A 332 -0.87 3.21 1.03
C HIS A 332 -1.15 3.41 2.52
N ILE A 333 -0.27 4.13 3.19
CA ILE A 333 -0.47 4.58 4.56
C ILE A 333 -0.43 6.10 4.55
N SER A 334 -1.51 6.70 5.00
CA SER A 334 -1.68 8.15 5.08
C SER A 334 -1.99 8.58 6.50
N PHE A 335 -1.65 9.81 6.84
CA PHE A 335 -1.97 10.44 8.11
C PHE A 335 -2.94 11.59 7.89
N LEU A 336 -3.95 11.65 8.74
CA LEU A 336 -4.94 12.72 8.76
C LEU A 336 -4.91 13.37 10.14
N PHE A 337 -4.65 14.67 10.17
CA PHE A 337 -4.69 15.48 11.38
C PHE A 337 -5.94 16.33 11.36
N LEU A 338 -6.75 16.21 12.40
CA LEU A 338 -7.94 17.02 12.58
C LEU A 338 -7.57 18.41 13.11
N PRO A 339 -8.46 19.41 13.01
CA PRO A 339 -8.27 20.70 13.63
C PRO A 339 -8.02 20.58 15.14
N GLU A 340 -7.31 21.54 15.69
CA GLU A 340 -6.96 21.56 17.12
C GLU A 340 -8.22 21.44 18.01
N GLY A 341 -8.16 20.53 18.98
CA GLY A 341 -9.26 20.26 19.92
C GLY A 341 -10.38 19.36 19.39
N GLU A 342 -10.29 18.89 18.14
CA GLU A 342 -11.26 17.93 17.58
C GLU A 342 -10.68 16.52 17.60
N ASP A 343 -11.54 15.53 17.91
CA ASP A 343 -11.32 14.12 17.71
C ASP A 343 -12.24 13.60 16.56
N PRO A 344 -12.06 12.38 16.04
CA PRO A 344 -12.89 11.85 14.95
C PRO A 344 -14.37 11.82 15.26
N ASP A 345 -14.77 11.54 16.52
CA ASP A 345 -16.16 11.54 16.98
C ASP A 345 -16.76 12.96 16.94
N SER A 346 -16.07 13.93 17.55
CA SER A 346 -16.54 15.32 17.59
C SER A 346 -16.63 15.94 16.20
N TYR A 347 -15.60 15.73 15.38
CA TYR A 347 -15.54 16.30 14.04
C TYR A 347 -16.65 15.79 13.13
N VAL A 348 -16.89 14.46 13.11
CA VAL A 348 -17.94 13.88 12.26
C VAL A 348 -19.35 14.22 12.75
N ASN A 349 -19.55 14.30 14.07
CA ASN A 349 -20.84 14.70 14.64
C ASN A 349 -21.20 16.15 14.29
N LYS A 350 -20.22 17.05 14.20
CA LYS A 350 -20.42 18.46 13.90
C LYS A 350 -20.59 18.72 12.40
N ASN A 351 -19.81 18.05 11.56
CA ASN A 351 -19.69 18.38 10.15
C ASN A 351 -20.36 17.36 9.20
N GLY A 352 -20.71 16.19 9.70
CA GLY A 352 -21.31 15.10 8.92
C GLY A 352 -20.28 14.28 8.10
N LYS A 353 -20.78 13.17 7.54
CA LYS A 353 -20.01 12.18 6.80
C LYS A 353 -19.27 12.75 5.59
N ASP A 354 -20.02 13.44 4.72
CA ASP A 354 -19.48 13.89 3.44
C ASP A 354 -18.38 14.93 3.62
N THR A 355 -18.54 15.80 4.61
CA THR A 355 -17.51 16.78 4.99
C THR A 355 -16.28 16.08 5.54
N PHE A 356 -16.44 15.08 6.42
CA PHE A 356 -15.32 14.29 6.96
C PHE A 356 -14.55 13.57 5.83
N LEU A 357 -15.25 12.92 4.92
CA LEU A 357 -14.62 12.21 3.79
C LEU A 357 -13.92 13.17 2.83
N SER A 358 -14.52 14.32 2.54
CA SER A 358 -13.93 15.37 1.70
C SER A 358 -12.69 15.95 2.37
N PHE A 359 -12.77 16.26 3.67
CA PHE A 359 -11.64 16.73 4.45
C PHE A 359 -10.49 15.71 4.45
N SER A 360 -10.82 14.44 4.69
CA SER A 360 -9.82 13.35 4.65
C SER A 360 -9.13 13.27 3.28
N LYS A 361 -9.89 13.35 2.20
CA LYS A 361 -9.33 13.29 0.84
C LYS A 361 -8.38 14.45 0.54
N GLN A 362 -8.68 15.65 1.04
CA GLN A 362 -7.90 16.86 0.76
C GLN A 362 -6.68 17.02 1.67
N ASN A 363 -6.78 16.59 2.94
CA ASN A 363 -5.79 16.92 3.96
C ASN A 363 -4.93 15.74 4.42
N LYS A 364 -5.22 14.51 3.96
CA LYS A 364 -4.36 13.37 4.27
C LYS A 364 -2.99 13.54 3.61
N ILE A 365 -1.94 13.21 4.34
CA ILE A 365 -0.56 13.23 3.87
C ILE A 365 0.02 11.81 3.89
N SER A 366 0.83 11.47 2.90
CA SER A 366 1.47 10.16 2.86
C SER A 366 2.48 9.97 3.99
N ILE A 367 2.69 8.73 4.42
CA ILE A 367 3.61 8.40 5.51
C ILE A 367 5.03 8.97 5.28
N TYR A 368 5.56 8.91 4.06
CA TYR A 368 6.89 9.42 3.76
C TYR A 368 6.93 10.96 3.78
N GLN A 369 5.86 11.65 3.34
CA GLN A 369 5.74 13.11 3.47
C GLN A 369 5.65 13.52 4.93
N PHE A 370 4.86 12.80 5.74
CA PHE A 370 4.73 13.07 7.17
C PHE A 370 6.07 12.92 7.90
N ILE A 371 6.77 11.80 7.68
CA ILE A 371 8.09 11.54 8.26
C ILE A 371 9.08 12.64 7.88
N PHE A 372 9.13 12.99 6.59
CA PHE A 372 10.00 14.06 6.13
C PHE A 372 9.68 15.38 6.86
N SER A 373 8.40 15.78 6.89
CA SER A 373 7.96 17.04 7.50
C SER A 373 8.26 17.09 9.00
N HIS A 374 8.08 15.95 9.71
CA HIS A 374 8.39 15.85 11.14
C HIS A 374 9.88 16.10 11.39
N TYR A 375 10.77 15.34 10.73
CA TYR A 375 12.21 15.47 10.97
C TYR A 375 12.79 16.76 10.43
N TYR A 376 12.22 17.32 9.36
CA TYR A 376 12.63 18.62 8.84
C TYR A 376 12.32 19.76 9.82
N LYS A 377 11.15 19.74 10.48
CA LYS A 377 10.80 20.72 11.54
C LYS A 377 11.78 20.70 12.72
N LEU A 378 12.42 19.58 13.00
CA LEU A 378 13.46 19.47 14.04
C LEU A 378 14.83 19.96 13.59
N SER A 379 15.01 20.21 12.29
CA SER A 379 16.24 20.71 11.71
C SER A 379 16.28 22.24 11.76
N THR A 380 17.43 22.81 12.07
CA THR A 380 17.67 24.26 12.02
C THR A 380 17.97 24.78 10.61
N GLY A 381 18.03 23.90 9.61
CA GLY A 381 18.43 24.24 8.24
C GLY A 381 19.94 24.47 8.05
N SER A 382 20.74 24.45 9.11
CA SER A 382 22.20 24.56 9.00
C SER A 382 22.81 23.29 8.37
N PRO A 383 23.97 23.39 7.66
CA PRO A 383 24.59 22.22 7.04
C PRO A 383 24.82 21.02 7.98
N PRO A 384 25.30 21.18 9.23
CA PRO A 384 25.40 20.06 10.17
C PRO A 384 24.04 19.45 10.52
N SER A 385 23.00 20.27 10.70
CA SER A 385 21.64 19.82 11.01
C SER A 385 21.01 19.08 9.85
N LEU A 386 21.22 19.54 8.60
CA LEU A 386 20.78 18.84 7.39
C LEU A 386 21.50 17.50 7.21
N ALA A 387 22.79 17.40 7.59
CA ALA A 387 23.51 16.12 7.56
C ALA A 387 22.93 15.10 8.57
N ILE A 388 22.53 15.56 9.76
CA ILE A 388 21.84 14.73 10.77
C ILE A 388 20.47 14.29 10.24
N LEU A 389 19.69 15.21 9.66
CA LEU A 389 18.41 14.92 9.01
C LEU A 389 18.56 13.84 7.92
N GLU A 390 19.52 14.02 7.02
CA GLU A 390 19.78 13.06 5.94
C GLU A 390 20.14 11.68 6.51
N LYS A 391 21.01 11.61 7.51
CA LYS A 391 21.39 10.35 8.16
C LYS A 391 20.17 9.64 8.75
N LYS A 392 19.28 10.37 9.45
CA LYS A 392 18.05 9.81 10.04
C LYS A 392 17.09 9.30 8.95
N LEU A 393 16.82 10.09 7.90
CA LEU A 393 15.93 9.71 6.82
C LEU A 393 16.47 8.51 6.01
N ARG A 394 17.78 8.44 5.77
CA ARG A 394 18.42 7.25 5.18
C ARG A 394 18.26 6.01 6.05
N SER A 395 18.39 6.16 7.38
CA SER A 395 18.18 5.06 8.32
C SER A 395 16.74 4.53 8.25
N ILE A 396 15.76 5.44 8.21
CA ILE A 396 14.34 5.09 8.09
C ILE A 396 14.06 4.41 6.74
N ALA A 397 14.51 4.98 5.62
CA ALA A 397 14.35 4.37 4.31
C ALA A 397 14.98 2.98 4.24
N ASN A 398 16.16 2.78 4.83
CA ASN A 398 16.85 1.49 4.88
C ASN A 398 16.13 0.44 5.73
N SER A 399 15.21 0.83 6.61
CA SER A 399 14.39 -0.11 7.40
C SER A 399 13.22 -0.71 6.62
N ILE A 400 12.89 -0.17 5.44
CA ILE A 400 11.81 -0.64 4.57
C ILE A 400 12.19 -2.01 3.99
N LYS A 401 11.27 -2.98 4.09
CA LYS A 401 11.50 -4.37 3.67
C LYS A 401 11.46 -4.54 2.15
N ASP A 402 10.59 -3.80 1.46
CA ASP A 402 10.48 -3.83 0.00
C ASP A 402 11.58 -2.97 -0.64
N GLU A 403 12.41 -3.58 -1.47
CA GLU A 403 13.59 -2.92 -2.07
C GLU A 403 13.21 -1.83 -3.10
N PHE A 404 12.07 -1.98 -3.81
CA PHE A 404 11.62 -0.98 -4.77
C PHE A 404 11.09 0.26 -4.04
N ILE A 405 10.19 0.07 -3.07
CA ILE A 405 9.68 1.16 -2.23
C ILE A 405 10.81 1.90 -1.51
N LYS A 406 11.75 1.15 -0.92
CA LYS A 406 12.94 1.69 -0.27
C LYS A 406 13.72 2.62 -1.18
N LYS A 407 13.98 2.19 -2.44
CA LYS A 407 14.69 3.00 -3.42
C LYS A 407 13.98 4.33 -3.68
N TYR A 408 12.69 4.30 -4.02
CA TYR A 408 11.94 5.51 -4.37
C TYR A 408 11.69 6.43 -3.18
N ILE A 409 11.46 5.91 -1.98
CA ILE A 409 11.34 6.74 -0.76
C ILE A 409 12.69 7.40 -0.42
N LEU A 410 13.80 6.68 -0.58
CA LEU A 410 15.12 7.27 -0.38
C LEU A 410 15.39 8.40 -1.39
N GLU A 411 15.06 8.19 -2.66
CA GLU A 411 15.17 9.22 -3.71
C GLU A 411 14.32 10.45 -3.36
N PHE A 412 13.06 10.25 -2.96
CA PHE A 412 12.18 11.33 -2.51
C PHE A 412 12.78 12.15 -1.35
N PHE A 413 13.32 11.48 -0.32
CA PHE A 413 13.94 12.20 0.81
C PHE A 413 15.15 13.02 0.38
N LEU A 414 15.99 12.46 -0.48
CA LEU A 414 17.19 13.14 -0.96
C LEU A 414 16.86 14.33 -1.87
N GLU A 415 15.86 14.20 -2.73
CA GLU A 415 15.37 15.28 -3.58
C GLU A 415 14.84 16.44 -2.73
N LYS A 416 14.02 16.13 -1.72
CA LYS A 416 13.50 17.14 -0.78
C LYS A 416 14.63 17.86 -0.03
N ILE A 417 15.64 17.15 0.50
CA ILE A 417 16.78 17.78 1.16
C ILE A 417 17.55 18.66 0.17
N SER A 418 17.78 18.19 -1.05
CA SER A 418 18.51 18.96 -2.05
C SER A 418 17.82 20.27 -2.46
N SER A 419 16.48 20.31 -2.38
CA SER A 419 15.71 21.53 -2.68
C SER A 419 15.93 22.65 -1.66
N PHE A 420 16.41 22.34 -0.46
CA PHE A 420 16.71 23.33 0.60
C PHE A 420 18.21 23.72 0.65
N THR A 421 19.09 23.01 -0.06
CA THR A 421 20.48 23.38 -0.16
C THR A 421 20.65 24.36 -1.33
N PRO A 422 21.26 25.55 -1.14
CA PRO A 422 21.57 26.43 -2.26
C PRO A 422 22.40 25.63 -3.27
N ASN A 423 22.11 25.81 -4.57
CA ASN A 423 22.76 25.12 -5.68
C ASN A 423 24.29 25.34 -5.65
N ILE A 424 24.98 24.68 -4.75
CA ILE A 424 26.37 24.40 -4.91
C ILE A 424 26.38 23.21 -5.86
N ASN A 425 26.80 23.43 -7.11
CA ASN A 425 27.10 22.41 -8.10
C ASN A 425 28.27 21.54 -7.59
N ILE A 426 28.09 20.88 -6.46
CA ILE A 426 28.92 19.75 -6.07
C ILE A 426 28.40 18.63 -6.98
N ARG A 427 29.03 18.48 -8.16
CA ARG A 427 28.90 17.30 -8.99
C ARG A 427 29.03 16.11 -8.06
N LYS A 428 27.89 15.47 -7.71
CA LYS A 428 27.92 14.20 -6.99
C LYS A 428 28.78 13.26 -7.84
N LYS A 429 30.02 13.03 -7.44
CA LYS A 429 30.73 11.84 -7.85
C LYS A 429 29.92 10.68 -7.28
N PHE A 430 29.02 10.14 -8.09
CA PHE A 430 28.57 8.79 -7.91
C PHE A 430 29.83 7.93 -7.86
N ILE A 431 30.20 7.44 -6.69
CA ILE A 431 31.14 6.34 -6.59
C ILE A 431 30.28 5.09 -6.80
N PRO A 432 30.20 4.55 -8.01
CA PRO A 432 29.58 3.25 -8.20
C PRO A 432 30.43 2.28 -7.38
N LYS A 433 29.80 1.47 -6.52
CA LYS A 433 30.44 0.23 -6.07
C LYS A 433 31.05 -0.40 -7.32
N LYS A 434 32.36 -0.63 -7.31
CA LYS A 434 33.10 -1.23 -8.39
C LYS A 434 32.45 -2.54 -8.85
N ILE A 435 31.53 -2.44 -9.80
CA ILE A 435 31.38 -3.47 -10.81
C ILE A 435 32.56 -3.22 -11.72
N SER A 436 33.45 -4.18 -11.83
CA SER A 436 34.61 -4.09 -12.71
C SER A 436 34.11 -4.01 -14.16
N SER A 437 33.77 -2.79 -14.60
CA SER A 437 33.49 -2.55 -16.01
C SER A 437 34.79 -2.80 -16.77
N LEU A 438 34.72 -3.56 -17.84
CA LEU A 438 35.84 -3.80 -18.74
C LEU A 438 36.51 -2.46 -19.08
N ARG A 439 37.85 -2.41 -19.06
CA ARG A 439 38.62 -1.18 -19.34
C ARG A 439 38.23 -0.49 -20.65
N SER A 440 37.74 -1.26 -21.64
CA SER A 440 37.17 -0.76 -22.90
C SER A 440 35.88 0.07 -22.69
N THR A 441 34.99 -0.33 -21.81
CA THR A 441 33.71 0.40 -21.52
C THR A 441 33.97 1.72 -20.78
N GLN A 442 34.95 1.76 -19.87
CA GLN A 442 35.36 2.99 -19.19
C GLN A 442 36.01 4.00 -20.16
N ARG A 443 36.75 3.53 -21.13
CA ARG A 443 37.41 4.39 -22.15
C ARG A 443 36.37 5.03 -23.07
N ILE A 444 35.40 4.26 -23.54
CA ILE A 444 34.27 4.75 -24.36
C ILE A 444 33.42 5.75 -23.57
N PHE A 445 33.09 5.47 -22.31
CA PHE A 445 32.30 6.37 -21.45
C PHE A 445 33.01 7.73 -21.24
N ASN A 446 34.33 7.74 -21.03
CA ASN A 446 35.07 8.98 -20.83
C ASN A 446 35.20 9.79 -22.14
N GLU A 447 35.25 9.15 -23.30
CA GLU A 447 35.35 9.79 -24.61
C GLU A 447 34.00 10.34 -25.09
N THR A 448 32.86 9.74 -24.71
CA THR A 448 31.51 10.21 -25.07
C THR A 448 30.96 11.29 -24.13
N LYS A 449 31.67 11.61 -23.06
CA LYS A 449 31.21 12.55 -22.01
C LYS A 449 31.03 14.00 -22.49
N SER A 450 31.66 14.36 -23.61
CA SER A 450 31.57 15.69 -24.25
C SER A 450 30.51 15.77 -25.34
N LEU A 451 29.89 14.66 -25.74
CA LEU A 451 28.91 14.60 -26.81
C LEU A 451 27.50 14.72 -26.27
N ASN A 452 26.63 15.46 -27.00
CA ASN A 452 25.23 15.56 -26.68
C ASN A 452 24.53 14.23 -27.01
N LYS A 453 23.48 13.87 -26.23
CA LYS A 453 22.65 12.69 -26.47
C LYS A 453 22.07 12.64 -27.88
N ILE A 454 21.73 13.79 -28.43
CA ILE A 454 21.21 13.94 -29.78
C ILE A 454 22.28 13.50 -30.81
N GLU A 455 23.51 14.01 -30.71
CA GLU A 455 24.59 13.65 -31.62
C GLU A 455 24.89 12.15 -31.61
N LEU A 456 24.80 11.50 -30.45
CA LEU A 456 25.01 10.04 -30.35
C LEU A 456 23.91 9.25 -31.08
N LYS A 457 22.67 9.72 -31.07
CA LYS A 457 21.58 9.11 -31.84
C LYS A 457 21.72 9.37 -33.34
N GLU A 458 22.11 10.57 -33.71
CA GLU A 458 22.43 10.91 -35.13
C GLU A 458 23.58 10.09 -35.68
N TYR A 459 24.68 9.89 -34.91
CA TYR A 459 25.76 9.01 -35.32
C TYR A 459 25.30 7.55 -35.46
N SER A 460 24.39 7.10 -34.61
CA SER A 460 23.83 5.74 -34.72
C SER A 460 22.97 5.59 -35.96
N LEU A 461 22.16 6.60 -36.29
CA LEU A 461 21.35 6.63 -37.51
C LEU A 461 22.23 6.65 -38.79
N LEU A 462 23.22 7.55 -38.83
CA LEU A 462 24.18 7.61 -39.93
C LEU A 462 24.95 6.30 -40.10
N PHE A 463 25.37 5.66 -39.01
CA PHE A 463 26.04 4.36 -39.05
C PHE A 463 25.15 3.27 -39.65
N LEU A 464 23.85 3.25 -39.30
CA LEU A 464 22.89 2.29 -39.84
C LEU A 464 22.73 2.46 -41.35
N ILE A 465 22.58 3.71 -41.82
CA ILE A 465 22.38 4.03 -43.24
C ILE A 465 23.62 3.73 -44.05
N ILE A 466 24.78 4.17 -43.59
CA ILE A 466 26.07 4.00 -44.29
C ILE A 466 26.42 2.50 -44.49
N ASN A 467 26.12 1.67 -43.52
CA ASN A 467 26.41 0.24 -43.61
C ASN A 467 25.31 -0.57 -44.35
N ASN A 468 24.21 0.06 -44.84
CA ASN A 468 23.12 -0.60 -45.54
C ASN A 468 22.56 0.27 -46.70
N LEU A 469 23.44 0.90 -47.47
CA LEU A 469 23.10 1.85 -48.52
C LEU A 469 22.05 1.31 -49.52
N GLN A 470 22.23 0.07 -49.99
CA GLN A 470 21.29 -0.57 -50.91
C GLN A 470 19.89 -0.73 -50.34
N PHE A 471 19.76 -1.04 -49.04
CA PHE A 471 18.49 -1.14 -48.36
C PHE A 471 17.75 0.21 -48.25
N PHE A 472 18.53 1.28 -47.99
CA PHE A 472 17.95 2.62 -47.83
C PHE A 472 17.76 3.32 -49.16
N LYS A 473 18.40 2.89 -50.25
CA LYS A 473 18.09 3.37 -51.62
C LYS A 473 16.64 3.11 -52.00
N GLU A 474 16.10 1.93 -51.65
CA GLU A 474 14.70 1.59 -51.90
C GLU A 474 13.71 2.46 -51.07
N ARG A 475 14.20 3.31 -50.17
CA ARG A 475 13.43 4.11 -49.19
C ARG A 475 13.91 5.56 -49.10
N LEU A 476 14.31 6.11 -50.20
CA LEU A 476 14.83 7.49 -50.30
C LEU A 476 13.90 8.54 -49.74
N ASP A 477 12.59 8.39 -49.94
CA ASP A 477 11.58 9.36 -49.45
C ASP A 477 11.62 9.43 -47.91
N ASN A 478 11.77 8.30 -47.23
CA ASN A 478 11.88 8.29 -45.77
C ASN A 478 13.14 9.02 -45.26
N LEU A 479 14.26 8.95 -46.04
CA LEU A 479 15.49 9.66 -45.70
C LEU A 479 15.40 11.17 -45.91
N LYS A 480 14.62 11.61 -46.91
CA LYS A 480 14.38 13.04 -47.21
C LYS A 480 13.56 13.74 -46.14
N GLU A 481 12.67 13.03 -45.48
CA GLU A 481 11.83 13.57 -44.42
C GLU A 481 12.56 13.68 -43.08
N LEU A 482 13.78 13.12 -42.95
CA LEU A 482 14.53 13.11 -41.70
C LEU A 482 15.12 14.48 -41.34
N HIS A 483 14.82 14.92 -40.13
CA HIS A 483 15.39 16.14 -39.56
C HIS A 483 16.48 15.81 -38.53
N LEU A 484 17.73 16.04 -38.90
CA LEU A 484 18.85 16.00 -37.97
C LEU A 484 19.07 17.39 -37.33
N PHE A 485 19.74 17.45 -36.20
CA PHE A 485 19.94 18.70 -35.44
C PHE A 485 21.32 19.29 -35.69
N SER A 486 22.36 18.41 -35.74
CA SER A 486 23.75 18.83 -35.99
C SER A 486 23.97 19.24 -37.45
N HIS A 487 24.58 20.40 -37.67
CA HIS A 487 24.87 20.90 -39.00
C HIS A 487 25.80 19.95 -39.78
N GLU A 488 26.84 19.42 -39.13
CA GLU A 488 27.78 18.47 -39.75
C GLU A 488 27.06 17.18 -40.20
N ASN A 489 26.13 16.68 -39.39
CA ASN A 489 25.38 15.46 -39.69
C ASN A 489 24.29 15.68 -40.76
N LYS A 490 23.68 16.87 -40.84
CA LYS A 490 22.80 17.28 -41.94
C LYS A 490 23.53 17.28 -43.28
N GLU A 491 24.70 17.89 -43.31
CA GLU A 491 25.54 17.91 -44.52
C GLU A 491 25.93 16.52 -44.98
N ALA A 492 26.34 15.66 -44.04
CA ALA A 492 26.64 14.27 -44.33
C ALA A 492 25.43 13.50 -44.88
N MET A 493 24.25 13.68 -44.28
CA MET A 493 23.01 13.05 -44.75
C MET A 493 22.63 13.53 -46.17
N SER A 494 22.74 14.83 -46.48
CA SER A 494 22.46 15.35 -47.82
C SER A 494 23.40 14.74 -48.87
N LYS A 495 24.68 14.56 -48.54
CA LYS A 495 25.66 13.88 -49.43
C LYS A 495 25.34 12.40 -49.65
N ILE A 496 24.82 11.72 -48.62
CA ILE A 496 24.38 10.33 -48.72
C ILE A 496 23.16 10.25 -49.65
N ILE A 497 22.15 11.13 -49.45
CA ILE A 497 20.93 11.12 -50.24
C ILE A 497 21.25 11.39 -51.72
N ASN A 498 22.04 12.41 -52.04
CA ASN A 498 22.44 12.72 -53.42
C ASN A 498 23.16 11.53 -54.06
N HIS A 499 24.08 10.87 -53.32
CA HIS A 499 24.77 9.71 -53.86
C HIS A 499 23.84 8.52 -54.10
N LEU A 500 22.85 8.31 -53.28
CA LEU A 500 21.82 7.27 -53.45
C LEU A 500 20.89 7.56 -54.64
N GLU A 501 20.69 8.82 -55.01
CA GLU A 501 19.88 9.24 -56.17
C GLU A 501 20.62 9.01 -57.48
N GLU A 502 21.95 9.26 -57.48
CA GLU A 502 22.78 9.28 -58.70
C GLU A 502 23.30 7.89 -59.08
N ASN A 503 23.42 6.94 -58.13
CA ASN A 503 24.10 5.69 -58.34
C ASN A 503 23.18 4.47 -58.12
N ASP A 504 23.19 3.55 -59.10
CA ASP A 504 22.34 2.33 -59.03
C ASP A 504 22.90 1.27 -58.08
N ASP A 505 24.19 1.24 -57.84
CA ASP A 505 24.87 0.34 -56.87
C ASP A 505 25.76 1.19 -55.94
N PRO A 506 25.19 1.82 -54.91
CA PRO A 506 25.91 2.79 -54.11
C PRO A 506 26.92 2.12 -53.16
N HIS A 507 28.18 2.60 -53.24
CA HIS A 507 29.25 2.21 -52.34
C HIS A 507 29.72 3.38 -51.47
N ILE A 508 30.04 3.09 -50.16
CA ILE A 508 30.46 4.12 -49.20
C ILE A 508 31.73 4.86 -49.60
N VAL A 509 32.66 4.21 -50.32
CA VAL A 509 33.96 4.79 -50.74
C VAL A 509 33.76 5.93 -51.73
N GLU A 510 32.64 5.98 -52.44
CA GLU A 510 32.33 6.99 -53.46
C GLU A 510 31.56 8.18 -52.90
N ILE A 511 31.09 8.11 -51.66
CA ILE A 511 30.36 9.21 -51.04
C ILE A 511 31.36 10.26 -50.51
N PRO A 512 31.26 11.54 -50.89
CA PRO A 512 32.18 12.60 -50.46
C PRO A 512 31.87 13.10 -49.03
N ILE A 513 31.89 12.20 -48.05
CA ILE A 513 31.73 12.51 -46.62
C ILE A 513 33.10 12.82 -46.03
N ASP A 514 33.16 13.83 -45.15
CA ASP A 514 34.39 14.18 -44.44
C ASP A 514 34.87 12.98 -43.57
N ASN A 515 36.12 12.62 -43.71
CA ASN A 515 36.76 11.56 -42.95
C ASN A 515 36.64 11.75 -41.43
N LYS A 516 36.51 12.98 -40.94
CA LYS A 516 36.27 13.30 -39.52
C LYS A 516 34.88 12.85 -39.07
N ILE A 517 33.87 13.02 -39.93
CA ILE A 517 32.49 12.59 -39.62
C ILE A 517 32.42 11.07 -39.66
N LEU A 518 33.00 10.43 -40.67
CA LEU A 518 33.05 8.96 -40.75
C LEU A 518 33.78 8.36 -39.53
N TYR A 519 34.84 8.98 -39.07
CA TYR A 519 35.55 8.56 -37.86
C TYR A 519 34.62 8.68 -36.62
N LYS A 520 33.90 9.84 -36.46
CA LYS A 520 32.96 10.04 -35.35
C LYS A 520 31.82 9.02 -35.38
N VAL A 521 31.21 8.80 -36.55
CA VAL A 521 30.13 7.82 -36.74
C VAL A 521 30.62 6.40 -36.38
N ASN A 522 31.74 5.99 -36.89
CA ASN A 522 32.30 4.66 -36.60
C ASN A 522 32.76 4.51 -35.15
N LYS A 523 33.14 5.58 -34.47
CA LYS A 523 33.61 5.55 -33.08
C LYS A 523 32.48 5.61 -32.08
N TYR A 524 31.46 6.42 -32.31
CA TYR A 524 30.46 6.81 -31.30
C TYR A 524 29.06 6.24 -31.52
N ALA A 525 28.77 5.57 -32.65
CA ALA A 525 27.51 4.90 -32.89
C ALA A 525 27.25 3.82 -31.84
N SER A 526 26.23 4.03 -30.99
CA SER A 526 25.90 3.12 -29.89
C SER A 526 25.40 1.76 -30.37
N ILE A 527 24.78 1.69 -31.56
CA ILE A 527 24.22 0.47 -32.17
C ILE A 527 25.30 -0.49 -32.73
N LYS A 528 26.56 -0.07 -32.81
CA LYS A 528 27.66 -0.87 -33.39
C LYS A 528 27.80 -2.27 -32.78
N HIS A 529 27.53 -2.41 -31.49
CA HIS A 529 27.62 -3.70 -30.79
C HIS A 529 26.43 -4.60 -31.09
N ILE A 530 25.27 -4.02 -31.33
CA ILE A 530 24.04 -4.72 -31.68
C ILE A 530 24.09 -5.14 -33.15
N PHE A 531 24.64 -4.28 -34.01
CA PHE A 531 24.73 -4.47 -35.45
C PHE A 531 25.49 -5.74 -35.88
N LYS A 532 26.51 -6.17 -35.13
CA LYS A 532 27.25 -7.40 -35.36
C LYS A 532 26.39 -8.66 -35.32
N ASN A 533 25.25 -8.62 -34.67
CA ASN A 533 24.32 -9.75 -34.48
C ASN A 533 23.13 -9.72 -35.44
N ILE A 534 22.97 -8.67 -36.27
CA ILE A 534 21.77 -8.42 -37.09
C ILE A 534 22.01 -8.84 -38.57
N ASN A 535 23.14 -9.50 -38.90
CA ASN A 535 23.50 -9.83 -40.25
C ASN A 535 22.29 -10.14 -41.17
N ASN A 536 21.93 -9.15 -42.05
CA ASN A 536 20.97 -9.23 -43.16
C ASN A 536 19.47 -9.37 -42.81
N ASP A 537 19.04 -9.16 -41.56
CA ASP A 537 17.61 -9.15 -41.21
C ASP A 537 16.99 -7.77 -41.50
N LYS A 538 16.40 -7.64 -42.70
CA LYS A 538 15.77 -6.38 -43.17
C LYS A 538 14.68 -5.88 -42.22
N PHE A 539 13.97 -6.76 -41.50
CA PHE A 539 12.92 -6.41 -40.57
C PHE A 539 13.50 -5.72 -39.32
N LYS A 540 14.54 -6.29 -38.73
CA LYS A 540 15.22 -5.70 -37.57
C LYS A 540 15.94 -4.40 -37.90
N LEU A 541 16.46 -4.25 -39.11
CA LEU A 541 17.05 -2.99 -39.57
C LEU A 541 15.98 -1.88 -39.56
N MET A 542 14.77 -2.17 -40.04
CA MET A 542 13.70 -1.19 -40.06
C MET A 542 13.20 -0.86 -38.65
N GLU A 543 13.05 -1.86 -37.78
CA GLU A 543 12.65 -1.66 -36.39
C GLU A 543 13.62 -0.69 -35.64
N ILE A 544 14.91 -0.89 -35.79
CA ILE A 544 15.93 0.00 -35.20
C ILE A 544 15.90 1.39 -35.82
N TYR A 545 15.72 1.47 -37.14
CA TYR A 545 15.59 2.76 -37.83
C TYR A 545 14.37 3.55 -37.30
N ASP A 546 13.22 2.91 -37.20
CA ASP A 546 11.98 3.50 -36.72
C ASP A 546 12.10 3.94 -35.25
N GLU A 547 12.77 3.14 -34.40
CA GLU A 547 13.01 3.50 -33.00
C GLU A 547 13.89 4.75 -32.88
N ILE A 548 15.01 4.81 -33.62
CA ILE A 548 15.94 5.96 -33.57
C ILE A 548 15.28 7.22 -34.13
N THR A 549 14.51 7.12 -35.22
CA THR A 549 13.85 8.25 -35.85
C THR A 549 12.69 8.77 -35.01
N LYS A 550 11.92 7.89 -34.37
CA LYS A 550 10.88 8.25 -33.40
C LYS A 550 11.47 9.00 -32.22
N ASP A 551 12.57 8.53 -31.67
CA ASP A 551 13.28 9.19 -30.57
C ASP A 551 13.79 10.59 -30.97
N LEU A 552 14.38 10.74 -32.17
CA LEU A 552 14.83 12.04 -32.67
C LEU A 552 13.67 13.01 -32.91
N SER A 553 12.55 12.52 -33.43
CA SER A 553 11.32 13.33 -33.65
C SER A 553 10.75 13.81 -32.31
N SER A 554 10.69 12.94 -31.29
CA SER A 554 10.24 13.30 -29.94
C SER A 554 11.11 14.40 -29.33
N ILE A 555 12.44 14.29 -29.44
CA ILE A 555 13.39 15.31 -28.98
C ILE A 555 13.18 16.62 -29.74
N GLY A 556 12.90 16.57 -31.06
CA GLY A 556 12.60 17.73 -31.86
C GLY A 556 11.35 18.48 -31.41
N ILE A 557 10.30 17.74 -31.05
CA ILE A 557 9.07 18.30 -30.49
C ILE A 557 9.35 18.98 -29.14
N ASP A 558 10.12 18.34 -28.27
CA ASP A 558 10.48 18.88 -26.96
C ASP A 558 11.25 20.20 -27.08
N LEU A 559 12.28 20.24 -27.92
CA LEU A 559 13.07 21.46 -28.17
C LEU A 559 12.22 22.58 -28.74
N LYS A 560 11.27 22.27 -29.63
CA LYS A 560 10.38 23.26 -30.23
C LYS A 560 9.37 23.78 -29.21
N ILE A 561 8.90 22.95 -28.31
CA ILE A 561 8.04 23.38 -27.18
C ILE A 561 8.84 24.32 -26.26
N GLU A 562 10.07 23.98 -25.88
CA GLU A 562 10.92 24.85 -25.05
C GLU A 562 11.18 26.21 -25.70
N GLU A 563 11.47 26.23 -27.00
CA GLU A 563 11.65 27.48 -27.76
C GLU A 563 10.38 28.34 -27.76
N LEU A 564 9.23 27.75 -28.05
CA LEU A 564 7.94 28.44 -28.05
C LEU A 564 7.51 28.88 -26.65
N GLU A 565 7.77 28.11 -25.62
CA GLU A 565 7.53 28.51 -24.22
C GLU A 565 8.42 29.70 -23.81
N SER A 566 9.67 29.74 -24.28
CA SER A 566 10.55 30.90 -24.10
C SER A 566 10.05 32.14 -24.83
N GLN A 567 9.58 31.99 -26.05
CA GLN A 567 8.98 33.10 -26.83
C GLN A 567 7.67 33.56 -26.18
N PHE A 568 6.81 32.64 -25.75
CA PHE A 568 5.54 32.96 -25.08
C PHE A 568 5.76 33.68 -23.75
N SER A 569 6.84 33.41 -23.06
CA SER A 569 7.19 34.10 -21.80
C SER A 569 7.62 35.57 -22.03
N GLN A 570 8.07 35.91 -23.25
CA GLN A 570 8.49 37.24 -23.63
C GLN A 570 7.36 38.05 -24.31
N ASP A 571 6.48 37.37 -25.03
CA ASP A 571 5.33 37.97 -25.73
C ASP A 571 4.13 37.01 -25.65
N LEU A 572 3.10 37.39 -24.86
CA LEU A 572 1.88 36.62 -24.65
C LEU A 572 0.98 36.63 -25.92
N ASN A 573 1.35 35.82 -26.91
CA ASN A 573 0.64 35.73 -28.20
C ASN A 573 -0.22 34.44 -28.24
N GLU A 574 -1.50 34.59 -28.59
CA GLU A 574 -2.48 33.51 -28.70
C GLU A 574 -2.07 32.45 -29.73
N ASN A 575 -1.43 32.84 -30.83
CA ASN A 575 -0.92 31.92 -31.85
C ASN A 575 0.17 31.02 -31.31
N THR A 576 1.12 31.56 -30.52
CA THR A 576 2.20 30.80 -29.88
C THR A 576 1.63 29.83 -28.88
N PHE A 577 0.63 30.23 -28.09
CA PHE A 577 -0.08 29.35 -27.16
C PHE A 577 -0.76 28.17 -27.85
N ASN A 578 -1.45 28.42 -28.97
CA ASN A 578 -2.12 27.36 -29.73
C ASN A 578 -1.10 26.38 -30.34
N GLN A 579 0.04 26.86 -30.83
CA GLN A 579 1.12 26.03 -31.35
C GLN A 579 1.71 25.11 -30.25
N ILE A 580 1.96 25.63 -29.05
CA ILE A 580 2.41 24.84 -27.88
C ILE A 580 1.37 23.77 -27.55
N LYS A 581 0.10 24.10 -27.55
CA LYS A 581 -1.00 23.19 -27.26
C LYS A 581 -1.10 22.03 -28.25
N GLU A 582 -0.90 22.32 -29.55
CA GLU A 582 -0.88 21.30 -30.60
C GLU A 582 0.33 20.39 -30.48
N LEU A 583 1.53 20.93 -30.25
CA LEU A 583 2.75 20.16 -30.08
C LEU A 583 2.68 19.27 -28.82
N LYS A 584 2.11 19.75 -27.71
CA LYS A 584 1.87 18.95 -26.51
C LYS A 584 0.83 17.84 -26.71
N LYS A 585 -0.12 18.00 -27.63
CA LYS A 585 -1.00 16.89 -28.02
C LYS A 585 -0.23 15.82 -28.79
N LEU A 586 0.64 16.21 -29.72
CA LEU A 586 1.48 15.27 -30.48
C LEU A 586 2.48 14.53 -29.57
N GLN A 587 3.03 15.21 -28.57
CA GLN A 587 3.90 14.60 -27.54
C GLN A 587 3.19 13.48 -26.73
N ASN A 588 1.88 13.61 -26.47
CA ASN A 588 1.09 12.61 -25.73
C ASN A 588 0.59 11.44 -26.60
N ILE A 589 0.74 11.51 -27.93
CA ILE A 589 0.31 10.47 -28.88
C ILE A 589 1.50 9.57 -29.28
N ASN A 590 2.73 10.06 -29.17
CA ASN A 590 3.97 9.35 -29.46
C ASN A 590 4.58 8.71 -28.20
#